data_39a6b1ee29284b1b1a1ce65b6b4bf718
#
_entry.id   39a6b1ee29284b1b1a1ce65b6b4bf718
#
_cell.length_a   1.000
_cell.length_b   1.000
_cell.length_c   1.000
_cell.angle_alpha   90.00
_cell.angle_beta   90.00
_cell.angle_gamma   90.00
#
_symmetry.space_group_name_H-M   'P 1'
#
loop_
_entity.id
_entity.type
_entity.pdbx_description
1 polymer ?
#
loop_
_entity_poly.entity_id
_entity_poly.type
_entity_poly.pdbx_seq_one_letter_code
_entity_poly.pdbx_strand_id
1 'polypeptide(L)'
;SRECGDCSSNMRFLKFIFLYMKNFSDQISHIYNVKKIERSANHSQIRIMEKFKITKKAKIAMAAACAVIAAFGGISFAQRTTLADYKNITLKKEKTTAKKSEIDSYIQQTQQQYQKEVKRAAKKGDVVIFSRSGTCKNKIINELHMASAQAILGKDQFKKGYDKQLIGMKPGQNKTFNYTYGKKDTSDHCAGKTVKVSITVKNVYEVPKLTDSFVKKNLMYDNVAAYKKYVKNMIETQKKKEAKSYYEETAWNKVMNGTTVRKYPKSIMKECNDQLDKFYKSSAKNQGMKWSAFIKNYFKTEAKYKSQLKKQAKKQAKERIVIQKIAKKEGISYTDKEYKKREKKLAENFGYQSVKNLEKNNDKSTIKAYIMKQDILKIIMKNVKYK
;
A
#
# COMPACT_ATOMS: atom_id res chain seq x y z
N SER A 1 10.35 21.09 -30.36
CA SER A 1 10.24 20.57 -28.96
C SER A 1 8.80 20.75 -28.50
N ARG A 2 8.01 19.68 -28.60
CA ARG A 2 6.67 19.60 -27.99
C ARG A 2 6.83 18.81 -26.71
N GLU A 3 6.75 19.50 -25.59
CA GLU A 3 6.79 18.88 -24.27
C GLU A 3 5.53 18.04 -24.03
N CYS A 4 5.76 16.82 -23.62
CA CYS A 4 4.75 15.80 -23.38
C CYS A 4 4.03 16.07 -22.05
N GLY A 5 3.00 16.95 -22.06
CA GLY A 5 2.14 17.28 -20.90
C GLY A 5 1.24 16.14 -20.41
N ASP A 6 1.23 14.99 -21.07
CA ASP A 6 0.25 13.91 -20.84
C ASP A 6 0.77 12.73 -19.99
N CYS A 7 2.08 12.71 -19.72
CA CYS A 7 2.69 11.58 -18.97
C CYS A 7 2.38 11.62 -17.47
N SER A 8 2.12 12.80 -16.88
CA SER A 8 1.84 12.94 -15.45
C SER A 8 0.40 12.56 -15.08
N SER A 9 -0.56 12.79 -15.97
CA SER A 9 -1.97 12.42 -15.80
C SER A 9 -2.17 10.91 -15.94
N ASN A 10 -1.49 10.27 -16.89
CA ASN A 10 -1.51 8.82 -17.09
C ASN A 10 -0.87 8.08 -15.91
N MET A 11 0.18 8.63 -15.32
CA MET A 11 0.84 8.03 -14.16
C MET A 11 0.01 8.15 -12.86
N ARG A 12 -0.81 9.22 -12.73
CA ARG A 12 -1.77 9.39 -11.62
C ARG A 12 -2.93 8.42 -11.73
N PHE A 13 -3.38 8.13 -12.95
CA PHE A 13 -4.46 7.19 -13.22
C PHE A 13 -4.02 5.73 -13.02
N LEU A 14 -2.81 5.36 -13.43
CA LEU A 14 -2.21 4.04 -13.14
C LEU A 14 -2.02 3.82 -11.63
N LYS A 15 -1.69 4.88 -10.88
CA LYS A 15 -1.66 4.83 -9.40
C LYS A 15 -3.05 4.58 -8.81
N PHE A 16 -4.07 5.16 -9.39
CA PHE A 16 -5.46 4.96 -8.99
C PHE A 16 -5.91 3.51 -9.22
N ILE A 17 -5.58 2.92 -10.37
CA ILE A 17 -5.88 1.52 -10.71
C ILE A 17 -5.09 0.54 -9.82
N PHE A 18 -3.80 0.76 -9.61
CA PHE A 18 -2.95 -0.12 -8.83
C PHE A 18 -3.41 -0.22 -7.35
N LEU A 19 -3.93 0.85 -6.82
CA LEU A 19 -4.47 0.88 -5.46
C LEU A 19 -5.86 0.23 -5.35
N TYR A 20 -6.71 0.41 -6.35
CA TYR A 20 -7.99 -0.32 -6.46
C TYR A 20 -7.74 -1.82 -6.62
N MET A 21 -6.73 -2.19 -7.39
CA MET A 21 -6.29 -3.57 -7.60
C MET A 21 -5.65 -4.18 -6.35
N LYS A 22 -5.08 -3.42 -5.44
CA LYS A 22 -4.49 -3.95 -4.19
C LYS A 22 -5.56 -4.36 -3.17
N ASN A 23 -6.68 -3.64 -3.05
CA ASN A 23 -7.87 -4.12 -2.31
C ASN A 23 -8.60 -5.25 -3.05
N PHE A 24 -8.41 -5.35 -4.37
CA PHE A 24 -8.86 -6.45 -5.21
C PHE A 24 -7.87 -7.63 -5.16
N SER A 25 -6.59 -7.37 -4.93
CA SER A 25 -5.50 -8.36 -4.79
C SER A 25 -5.66 -9.24 -3.55
N ASP A 26 -6.23 -8.74 -2.46
CA ASP A 26 -6.53 -9.60 -1.31
C ASP A 26 -7.63 -10.63 -1.63
N GLN A 27 -8.44 -10.37 -2.67
CA GLN A 27 -9.37 -11.36 -3.23
C GLN A 27 -8.80 -12.14 -4.43
N ILE A 28 -7.80 -11.60 -5.15
CA ILE A 28 -7.09 -12.29 -6.25
C ILE A 28 -5.85 -13.05 -5.76
N SER A 29 -5.31 -12.75 -4.58
CA SER A 29 -4.18 -13.50 -4.00
C SER A 29 -4.48 -14.99 -3.80
N HIS A 30 -5.77 -15.38 -3.76
CA HIS A 30 -6.19 -16.78 -3.88
C HIS A 30 -6.13 -17.35 -5.31
N ILE A 31 -5.97 -16.51 -6.35
CA ILE A 31 -6.01 -16.95 -7.76
C ILE A 31 -4.62 -16.90 -8.42
N TYR A 32 -3.73 -16.00 -7.99
CA TYR A 32 -2.36 -15.91 -8.51
C TYR A 32 -1.36 -15.66 -7.38
N ASN A 33 -0.34 -16.48 -7.36
CA ASN A 33 0.77 -16.51 -6.42
C ASN A 33 1.63 -15.23 -6.55
N VAL A 34 1.14 -14.08 -6.07
CA VAL A 34 1.77 -12.75 -6.12
C VAL A 34 3.13 -12.74 -5.40
N LYS A 35 3.34 -13.63 -4.43
CA LYS A 35 4.64 -13.86 -3.80
C LYS A 35 5.76 -14.23 -4.78
N LYS A 36 5.43 -14.69 -6.00
CA LYS A 36 6.42 -15.00 -7.03
C LYS A 36 6.90 -13.76 -7.80
N ILE A 37 6.10 -12.69 -7.83
CA ILE A 37 6.43 -11.43 -8.52
C ILE A 37 7.26 -10.51 -7.62
N GLU A 38 7.00 -10.48 -6.32
CA GLU A 38 7.82 -9.70 -5.37
C GLU A 38 9.26 -10.21 -5.24
N ARG A 39 9.50 -11.49 -5.50
CA ARG A 39 10.85 -12.10 -5.48
C ARG A 39 11.65 -11.86 -6.77
N SER A 40 11.01 -11.41 -7.83
CA SER A 40 11.63 -11.18 -9.16
C SER A 40 11.88 -9.70 -9.48
N ALA A 41 11.44 -8.78 -8.63
CA ALA A 41 11.61 -7.35 -8.88
C ALA A 41 13.08 -6.94 -8.69
N ASN A 42 13.72 -6.59 -9.79
CA ASN A 42 15.09 -6.09 -9.86
C ASN A 42 15.22 -4.79 -9.03
N HIS A 43 16.34 -4.58 -8.38
CA HIS A 43 16.66 -3.44 -7.49
C HIS A 43 16.36 -2.06 -8.09
N SER A 44 16.38 -1.93 -9.43
CA SER A 44 15.99 -0.71 -10.16
C SER A 44 14.50 -0.40 -10.07
N GLN A 45 13.63 -1.40 -10.00
CA GLN A 45 12.18 -1.20 -9.87
C GLN A 45 11.78 -0.85 -8.43
N ILE A 46 12.51 -1.36 -7.44
CA ILE A 46 12.32 -0.97 -6.03
C ILE A 46 12.70 0.52 -5.84
N ARG A 47 13.79 0.98 -6.45
CA ARG A 47 14.18 2.41 -6.45
C ARG A 47 13.16 3.31 -7.14
N ILE A 48 12.48 2.82 -8.18
CA ILE A 48 11.38 3.55 -8.85
C ILE A 48 10.15 3.61 -7.95
N MET A 49 9.84 2.55 -7.19
CA MET A 49 8.73 2.53 -6.25
C MET A 49 8.99 3.38 -5.00
N GLU A 50 10.24 3.51 -4.54
CA GLU A 50 10.63 4.39 -3.44
C GLU A 50 10.60 5.89 -3.80
N LYS A 51 10.93 6.24 -5.06
CA LYS A 51 10.75 7.61 -5.59
C LYS A 51 9.30 8.05 -5.65
N PHE A 52 8.36 7.11 -5.70
CA PHE A 52 6.93 7.40 -5.63
C PHE A 52 6.44 7.15 -4.20
N LYS A 53 6.70 8.08 -3.27
CA LYS A 53 5.95 8.19 -2.01
C LYS A 53 4.47 8.28 -2.34
N ILE A 54 3.83 7.13 -2.53
CA ILE A 54 2.37 7.04 -2.64
C ILE A 54 1.85 7.48 -1.28
N THR A 55 1.51 8.76 -1.19
CA THR A 55 0.99 9.33 0.04
C THR A 55 -0.26 8.53 0.41
N LYS A 56 -0.42 8.19 1.68
CA LYS A 56 -1.59 7.50 2.23
C LYS A 56 -2.92 8.19 1.91
N LYS A 57 -2.89 9.47 1.51
CA LYS A 57 -4.04 10.22 0.95
C LYS A 57 -4.65 9.52 -0.27
N ALA A 58 -3.84 8.84 -1.10
CA ALA A 58 -4.36 8.08 -2.24
C ALA A 58 -5.09 6.79 -1.83
N LYS A 59 -4.76 6.16 -0.70
CA LYS A 59 -5.49 4.96 -0.19
C LYS A 59 -6.91 5.30 0.29
N ILE A 60 -7.08 6.49 0.88
CA ILE A 60 -8.38 6.98 1.32
C ILE A 60 -9.27 7.35 0.13
N ALA A 61 -8.65 7.87 -0.95
CA ALA A 61 -9.36 8.25 -2.17
C ALA A 61 -10.10 7.09 -2.85
N MET A 62 -9.59 5.89 -2.72
CA MET A 62 -10.13 4.72 -3.44
C MET A 62 -11.32 4.05 -2.75
N ALA A 63 -11.37 4.07 -1.43
CA ALA A 63 -12.59 3.68 -0.70
C ALA A 63 -13.76 4.60 -1.07
N ALA A 64 -13.43 5.80 -1.55
CA ALA A 64 -14.35 6.88 -1.83
C ALA A 64 -14.91 6.91 -3.26
N ALA A 65 -14.18 6.44 -4.24
CA ALA A 65 -14.64 6.41 -5.64
C ALA A 65 -15.86 5.50 -5.89
N CYS A 66 -16.29 4.78 -4.86
CA CYS A 66 -17.38 3.81 -4.94
C CYS A 66 -18.76 4.33 -4.47
N ALA A 67 -18.87 5.56 -4.00
CA ALA A 67 -20.12 6.04 -3.41
C ALA A 67 -20.75 7.14 -4.27
N VAL A 68 -21.83 6.86 -4.95
CA VAL A 68 -22.58 7.81 -5.81
C VAL A 68 -24.02 7.94 -5.32
N ILE A 69 -24.54 9.15 -5.24
CA ILE A 69 -25.93 9.42 -4.89
C ILE A 69 -26.64 10.06 -6.07
N ALA A 70 -27.71 9.41 -6.55
CA ALA A 70 -28.70 10.06 -7.39
C ALA A 70 -29.58 10.97 -6.54
N ALA A 71 -29.64 12.24 -6.88
CA ALA A 71 -30.63 13.14 -6.32
C ALA A 71 -31.98 12.89 -7.00
N PHE A 72 -33.03 12.79 -6.20
CA PHE A 72 -34.44 12.84 -6.56
C PHE A 72 -35.10 11.64 -7.23
N GLY A 73 -35.88 11.01 -6.44
CA GLY A 73 -36.97 10.10 -6.72
C GLY A 73 -37.57 9.67 -5.39
N GLY A 74 -38.34 10.56 -4.78
CA GLY A 74 -39.05 10.24 -3.55
C GLY A 74 -40.09 9.16 -3.79
N ILE A 75 -39.72 7.89 -3.52
CA ILE A 75 -40.68 6.79 -3.35
C ILE A 75 -40.10 5.85 -2.29
N SER A 76 -40.84 5.74 -1.22
CA SER A 76 -40.92 4.67 -0.21
C SER A 76 -39.89 3.51 -0.29
N PHE A 77 -38.60 3.79 -0.18
CA PHE A 77 -37.55 2.78 0.05
C PHE A 77 -37.28 2.53 1.54
N ALA A 78 -38.00 3.23 2.42
CA ALA A 78 -37.81 3.17 3.86
C ALA A 78 -37.95 1.76 4.45
N GLN A 79 -38.89 0.97 3.93
CA GLN A 79 -39.27 -0.32 4.52
C GLN A 79 -38.40 -1.54 4.14
N ARG A 80 -37.43 -1.41 3.23
CA ARG A 80 -36.67 -2.55 2.70
C ARG A 80 -35.17 -2.55 2.99
N THR A 81 -34.70 -1.61 3.79
CA THR A 81 -33.31 -1.53 4.23
C THR A 81 -33.25 -1.44 5.75
N THR A 82 -32.67 -2.41 6.40
CA THR A 82 -32.38 -2.40 7.83
C THR A 82 -30.94 -1.99 8.03
N LEU A 83 -30.73 -0.78 8.57
CA LEU A 83 -29.38 -0.28 8.89
C LEU A 83 -28.82 -1.01 10.10
N ALA A 84 -27.50 -1.27 10.07
CA ALA A 84 -26.76 -1.65 11.24
C ALA A 84 -26.82 -0.55 12.32
N ASP A 85 -26.58 -0.91 13.56
CA ASP A 85 -26.36 0.07 14.64
C ASP A 85 -24.97 0.70 14.45
N TYR A 86 -24.96 1.82 13.73
CA TYR A 86 -23.73 2.55 13.41
C TYR A 86 -23.27 3.49 14.53
N LYS A 87 -24.04 3.63 15.62
CA LYS A 87 -23.70 4.44 16.81
C LYS A 87 -23.16 3.61 17.98
N ASN A 88 -23.12 2.29 17.86
CA ASN A 88 -22.64 1.41 18.92
C ASN A 88 -21.62 0.40 18.39
N ILE A 89 -20.51 0.91 17.83
CA ILE A 89 -19.45 0.10 17.27
C ILE A 89 -18.30 0.01 18.27
N THR A 90 -17.83 -1.20 18.54
CA THR A 90 -16.64 -1.44 19.34
C THR A 90 -15.49 -1.88 18.45
N LEU A 91 -14.33 -1.26 18.60
CA LEU A 91 -13.10 -1.56 17.90
C LEU A 91 -11.97 -1.89 18.87
N LYS A 92 -11.03 -2.73 18.43
CA LYS A 92 -9.78 -2.98 19.17
C LYS A 92 -8.88 -1.76 19.06
N LYS A 93 -8.31 -1.33 20.18
CA LYS A 93 -7.37 -0.20 20.21
C LYS A 93 -6.02 -0.60 19.63
N GLU A 94 -5.54 0.14 18.63
CA GLU A 94 -4.24 -0.06 18.03
C GLU A 94 -3.14 0.67 18.81
N LYS A 95 -1.97 0.02 18.93
CA LYS A 95 -0.79 0.62 19.56
C LYS A 95 -0.13 1.61 18.60
N THR A 96 -0.15 2.89 18.94
CA THR A 96 0.43 3.98 18.12
C THR A 96 1.78 4.48 18.63
N THR A 97 2.31 3.91 19.70
CA THR A 97 3.65 4.23 20.23
C THR A 97 4.73 3.64 19.33
N ALA A 98 5.83 4.35 19.14
CA ALA A 98 6.98 3.88 18.41
C ALA A 98 7.76 2.85 19.25
N LYS A 99 8.07 1.69 18.68
CA LYS A 99 8.96 0.71 19.29
C LYS A 99 10.40 1.15 19.08
N LYS A 100 11.28 0.83 20.04
CA LYS A 100 12.73 1.09 19.92
C LYS A 100 13.29 0.52 18.61
N SER A 101 12.91 -0.71 18.26
CA SER A 101 13.36 -1.37 17.02
C SER A 101 12.97 -0.62 15.75
N GLU A 102 11.82 0.06 15.73
CA GLU A 102 11.38 0.86 14.58
C GLU A 102 12.21 2.14 14.45
N ILE A 103 12.50 2.77 15.59
CA ILE A 103 13.37 3.96 15.64
C ILE A 103 14.78 3.58 15.18
N ASP A 104 15.34 2.51 15.73
CA ASP A 104 16.69 2.03 15.40
C ASP A 104 16.77 1.63 13.91
N SER A 105 15.77 0.97 13.36
CA SER A 105 15.70 0.60 11.95
C SER A 105 15.65 1.82 11.03
N TYR A 106 14.86 2.83 11.37
CA TYR A 106 14.79 4.09 10.61
C TYR A 106 16.12 4.83 10.61
N ILE A 107 16.75 4.93 11.78
CA ILE A 107 18.07 5.55 11.94
C ILE A 107 19.12 4.82 11.12
N GLN A 108 19.12 3.50 11.17
CA GLN A 108 20.04 2.66 10.40
C GLN A 108 19.87 2.88 8.89
N GLN A 109 18.63 2.93 8.40
CA GLN A 109 18.35 3.24 6.99
C GLN A 109 18.86 4.64 6.61
N THR A 110 18.69 5.63 7.50
CA THR A 110 19.23 6.97 7.28
C THR A 110 20.77 6.95 7.21
N GLN A 111 21.44 6.28 8.14
CA GLN A 111 22.91 6.15 8.11
C GLN A 111 23.41 5.50 6.82
N GLN A 112 22.70 4.49 6.29
CA GLN A 112 23.04 3.82 5.02
C GLN A 112 22.96 4.76 3.81
N GLN A 113 22.15 5.81 3.84
CA GLN A 113 22.11 6.81 2.75
C GLN A 113 23.42 7.61 2.64
N TYR A 114 24.20 7.63 3.73
CA TYR A 114 25.50 8.32 3.83
C TYR A 114 26.68 7.35 3.82
N GLN A 115 26.46 6.09 3.46
CA GLN A 115 27.53 5.10 3.35
C GLN A 115 28.53 5.46 2.26
N LYS A 116 29.82 5.12 2.48
CA LYS A 116 30.91 5.34 1.52
C LYS A 116 31.56 4.04 1.12
N GLU A 117 31.78 3.85 -0.17
CA GLU A 117 32.54 2.69 -0.64
C GLU A 117 33.98 2.74 -0.12
N VAL A 118 34.47 1.59 0.33
CA VAL A 118 35.84 1.42 0.84
C VAL A 118 36.49 0.18 0.25
N LYS A 119 37.80 0.24 0.03
CA LYS A 119 38.58 -0.89 -0.54
C LYS A 119 39.24 -1.75 0.55
N ARG A 120 39.05 -1.41 1.82
CA ARG A 120 39.54 -2.21 2.95
C ARG A 120 38.72 -3.49 3.19
N ALA A 121 39.25 -4.35 4.03
CA ALA A 121 38.50 -5.51 4.54
C ALA A 121 37.23 -5.09 5.29
N ALA A 122 36.17 -5.84 5.07
CA ALA A 122 34.88 -5.62 5.69
C ALA A 122 34.89 -5.81 7.20
N LYS A 123 34.27 -4.93 7.94
CA LYS A 123 34.15 -4.93 9.40
C LYS A 123 32.69 -5.04 9.84
N LYS A 124 32.46 -5.38 11.09
CA LYS A 124 31.13 -5.35 11.70
C LYS A 124 30.55 -3.93 11.58
N GLY A 125 29.30 -3.83 11.11
CA GLY A 125 28.60 -2.56 10.83
C GLY A 125 28.69 -2.10 9.38
N ASP A 126 29.63 -2.62 8.59
CA ASP A 126 29.69 -2.32 7.15
C ASP A 126 28.53 -2.98 6.39
N VAL A 127 28.19 -2.37 5.27
CA VAL A 127 27.29 -2.98 4.26
C VAL A 127 28.17 -3.64 3.21
N VAL A 128 27.93 -4.93 2.96
CA VAL A 128 28.65 -5.70 1.95
C VAL A 128 27.70 -6.14 0.85
N ILE A 129 28.09 -5.88 -0.40
CA ILE A 129 27.44 -6.44 -1.58
C ILE A 129 28.27 -7.63 -2.05
N PHE A 130 27.62 -8.78 -2.19
CA PHE A 130 28.29 -10.03 -2.56
C PHE A 130 27.41 -10.90 -3.44
N SER A 131 28.02 -11.77 -4.22
CA SER A 131 27.34 -12.90 -4.85
C SER A 131 27.49 -14.14 -4.00
N ARG A 132 26.52 -15.06 -4.10
CA ARG A 132 26.62 -16.38 -3.47
C ARG A 132 26.08 -17.45 -4.40
N SER A 133 26.63 -18.65 -4.25
CA SER A 133 26.12 -19.87 -4.84
C SER A 133 26.25 -21.00 -3.83
N GLY A 134 25.49 -22.08 -4.01
CA GLY A 134 25.56 -23.23 -3.11
C GLY A 134 25.36 -24.54 -3.82
N THR A 135 26.09 -25.58 -3.36
CA THR A 135 25.96 -26.94 -3.86
C THR A 135 25.74 -27.91 -2.69
N CYS A 136 24.88 -28.90 -2.90
CA CYS A 136 24.70 -30.03 -1.98
C CYS A 136 24.90 -31.30 -2.73
N LYS A 137 25.86 -32.17 -2.29
CA LYS A 137 26.27 -33.39 -3.00
C LYS A 137 26.55 -33.11 -4.48
N ASN A 138 27.32 -32.05 -4.77
CA ASN A 138 27.72 -31.59 -6.11
C ASN A 138 26.56 -31.12 -7.03
N LYS A 139 25.34 -31.03 -6.54
CA LYS A 139 24.20 -30.43 -7.27
C LYS A 139 24.05 -28.98 -6.91
N ILE A 140 23.87 -28.10 -7.90
CA ILE A 140 23.60 -26.67 -7.71
C ILE A 140 22.23 -26.50 -7.04
N ILE A 141 22.17 -25.63 -6.04
CA ILE A 141 20.95 -25.26 -5.35
C ILE A 141 20.56 -23.87 -5.85
N ASN A 142 19.57 -23.81 -6.75
CA ASN A 142 19.16 -22.55 -7.42
C ASN A 142 18.69 -21.49 -6.41
N GLU A 143 18.06 -21.89 -5.32
CA GLU A 143 17.58 -20.99 -4.26
C GLU A 143 18.73 -20.28 -3.53
N LEU A 144 19.93 -20.85 -3.57
CA LEU A 144 21.14 -20.23 -3.00
C LEU A 144 21.90 -19.39 -4.01
N HIS A 145 21.53 -19.42 -5.30
CA HIS A 145 22.21 -18.65 -6.32
C HIS A 145 21.69 -17.20 -6.34
N MET A 146 22.53 -16.27 -5.89
CA MET A 146 22.25 -14.84 -5.89
C MET A 146 23.43 -14.10 -6.54
N ALA A 147 23.17 -13.50 -7.69
CA ALA A 147 24.18 -12.70 -8.38
C ALA A 147 24.55 -11.42 -7.59
N SER A 148 23.64 -10.89 -6.80
CA SER A 148 23.88 -9.73 -5.94
C SER A 148 23.01 -9.82 -4.70
N ALA A 149 23.64 -9.89 -3.55
CA ALA A 149 23.01 -9.85 -2.23
C ALA A 149 23.65 -8.72 -1.40
N GLN A 150 22.91 -8.18 -0.46
CA GLN A 150 23.41 -7.14 0.45
C GLN A 150 23.22 -7.61 1.89
N ALA A 151 24.26 -7.45 2.71
CA ALA A 151 24.20 -7.69 4.14
C ALA A 151 24.78 -6.51 4.94
N ILE A 152 24.20 -6.26 6.11
CA ILE A 152 24.80 -5.38 7.14
C ILE A 152 25.48 -6.31 8.12
N LEU A 153 26.79 -6.28 8.16
CA LEU A 153 27.58 -7.22 8.95
C LEU A 153 27.31 -7.06 10.46
N GLY A 154 27.07 -8.19 11.12
CA GLY A 154 26.70 -8.27 12.54
C GLY A 154 25.21 -8.22 12.82
N LYS A 155 24.35 -8.31 11.78
CA LYS A 155 22.89 -8.40 11.90
C LYS A 155 22.33 -9.77 11.53
N ASP A 156 23.17 -10.69 11.06
CA ASP A 156 22.79 -12.06 10.62
C ASP A 156 21.52 -12.10 9.74
N GLN A 157 21.44 -11.17 8.77
CA GLN A 157 20.25 -10.96 7.94
C GLN A 157 19.92 -12.11 7.01
N PHE A 158 20.91 -12.93 6.65
CA PHE A 158 20.70 -14.12 5.81
C PHE A 158 20.48 -15.35 6.67
N LYS A 159 21.57 -15.92 7.15
CA LYS A 159 21.58 -17.10 8.03
C LYS A 159 22.60 -16.86 9.13
N LYS A 160 22.31 -17.38 10.31
CA LYS A 160 23.20 -17.23 11.48
C LYS A 160 24.62 -17.70 11.13
N GLY A 161 25.60 -16.82 11.32
CA GLY A 161 27.01 -17.11 11.04
C GLY A 161 27.50 -16.78 9.63
N TYR A 162 26.63 -16.39 8.67
CA TYR A 162 27.08 -15.90 7.36
C TYR A 162 27.92 -14.63 7.48
N ASP A 163 27.53 -13.70 8.35
CA ASP A 163 28.26 -12.45 8.57
C ASP A 163 29.71 -12.69 8.97
N LYS A 164 29.97 -13.73 9.77
CA LYS A 164 31.33 -14.13 10.18
C LYS A 164 32.21 -14.54 8.99
N GLN A 165 31.62 -15.05 7.93
CA GLN A 165 32.34 -15.45 6.73
C GLN A 165 32.70 -14.25 5.85
N LEU A 166 31.91 -13.17 5.90
CA LEU A 166 32.12 -11.94 5.13
C LEU A 166 33.06 -10.96 5.85
N ILE A 167 33.08 -10.97 7.19
CA ILE A 167 34.00 -10.12 7.98
C ILE A 167 35.45 -10.47 7.63
N GLY A 168 36.26 -9.46 7.36
CA GLY A 168 37.67 -9.59 6.97
C GLY A 168 37.89 -9.74 5.47
N MET A 169 36.87 -9.98 4.66
CA MET A 169 36.99 -10.08 3.21
C MET A 169 37.08 -8.68 2.56
N LYS A 170 37.93 -8.56 1.54
CA LYS A 170 38.07 -7.37 0.69
C LYS A 170 37.21 -7.51 -0.60
N PRO A 171 36.84 -6.42 -1.25
CA PRO A 171 36.26 -6.47 -2.59
C PRO A 171 37.09 -7.35 -3.55
N GLY A 172 36.41 -8.19 -4.34
CA GLY A 172 37.02 -9.16 -5.26
C GLY A 172 37.36 -10.51 -4.64
N GLN A 173 37.42 -10.62 -3.33
CA GLN A 173 37.77 -11.91 -2.69
C GLN A 173 36.62 -12.90 -2.75
N ASN A 174 36.99 -14.16 -3.01
CA ASN A 174 36.10 -15.33 -2.95
C ASN A 174 36.42 -16.19 -1.73
N LYS A 175 35.41 -16.77 -1.14
CA LYS A 175 35.52 -17.72 -0.05
C LYS A 175 34.48 -18.81 -0.18
N THR A 176 34.91 -20.06 0.05
CA THR A 176 34.02 -21.21 0.09
C THR A 176 34.02 -21.81 1.48
N PHE A 177 32.85 -22.15 2.00
CA PHE A 177 32.68 -22.75 3.33
C PHE A 177 31.50 -23.71 3.35
N ASN A 178 31.50 -24.64 4.30
CA ASN A 178 30.36 -25.51 4.56
C ASN A 178 29.41 -24.87 5.54
N TYR A 179 28.13 -24.92 5.21
CA TYR A 179 27.06 -24.41 6.06
C TYR A 179 25.98 -25.48 6.27
N THR A 180 25.73 -25.84 7.53
CA THR A 180 24.71 -26.84 7.88
C THR A 180 23.42 -26.15 8.23
N TYR A 181 22.36 -26.42 7.47
CA TYR A 181 21.02 -25.88 7.71
C TYR A 181 20.36 -26.61 8.90
N GLY A 182 19.62 -25.87 9.70
CA GLY A 182 18.82 -26.46 10.76
C GLY A 182 17.73 -27.41 10.20
N LYS A 183 17.39 -28.47 10.94
CA LYS A 183 16.35 -29.44 10.51
C LYS A 183 14.98 -28.81 10.22
N LYS A 184 14.68 -27.67 10.86
CA LYS A 184 13.42 -26.91 10.68
C LYS A 184 13.51 -25.78 9.64
N ASP A 185 14.67 -25.61 9.01
CA ASP A 185 14.90 -24.57 8.01
C ASP A 185 14.44 -25.05 6.63
N THR A 186 13.20 -24.76 6.29
CA THR A 186 12.58 -25.19 5.01
C THR A 186 12.69 -24.16 3.91
N SER A 187 13.29 -22.99 4.17
CA SER A 187 13.27 -21.85 3.24
C SER A 187 14.00 -22.10 1.92
N ASP A 188 15.03 -22.97 1.94
CA ASP A 188 15.90 -23.25 0.79
C ASP A 188 15.91 -24.73 0.41
N HIS A 189 14.93 -25.53 0.76
CA HIS A 189 14.87 -26.99 0.57
C HIS A 189 16.12 -27.74 1.07
N CYS A 190 16.91 -27.12 1.96
CA CYS A 190 18.16 -27.62 2.48
C CYS A 190 18.06 -28.01 3.96
N ALA A 191 16.86 -28.15 4.51
CA ALA A 191 16.65 -28.50 5.91
C ALA A 191 17.49 -29.72 6.32
N GLY A 192 18.28 -29.55 7.37
CA GLY A 192 19.17 -30.62 7.92
C GLY A 192 20.35 -31.02 7.04
N LYS A 193 20.60 -30.33 5.92
CA LYS A 193 21.70 -30.66 5.00
C LYS A 193 22.87 -29.72 5.20
N THR A 194 24.10 -30.27 4.96
CA THR A 194 25.31 -29.45 4.81
C THR A 194 25.48 -29.05 3.35
N VAL A 195 25.63 -27.78 3.12
CA VAL A 195 25.74 -27.16 1.79
C VAL A 195 27.11 -26.51 1.69
N LYS A 196 27.81 -26.73 0.58
CA LYS A 196 29.02 -25.98 0.25
C LYS A 196 28.63 -24.66 -0.37
N VAL A 197 28.92 -23.56 0.31
CA VAL A 197 28.55 -22.19 -0.11
C VAL A 197 29.78 -21.45 -0.58
N SER A 198 29.71 -20.85 -1.76
CA SER A 198 30.73 -19.93 -2.28
C SER A 198 30.18 -18.51 -2.28
N ILE A 199 30.94 -17.59 -1.74
CA ILE A 199 30.63 -16.16 -1.70
C ILE A 199 31.75 -15.35 -2.35
N THR A 200 31.41 -14.29 -3.09
CA THR A 200 32.37 -13.33 -3.64
C THR A 200 31.95 -11.93 -3.26
N VAL A 201 32.78 -11.23 -2.50
CA VAL A 201 32.51 -9.83 -2.12
C VAL A 201 32.70 -8.93 -3.34
N LYS A 202 31.71 -8.13 -3.66
CA LYS A 202 31.75 -7.15 -4.76
C LYS A 202 32.16 -5.76 -4.26
N ASN A 203 31.44 -5.27 -3.26
CA ASN A 203 31.68 -3.92 -2.70
C ASN A 203 31.55 -3.98 -1.17
N VAL A 204 32.31 -3.14 -0.51
CA VAL A 204 32.21 -2.89 0.93
C VAL A 204 31.91 -1.41 1.12
N TYR A 205 30.90 -1.11 1.92
CA TYR A 205 30.52 0.27 2.25
C TYR A 205 30.61 0.48 3.76
N GLU A 206 31.36 1.49 4.15
CA GLU A 206 31.41 1.95 5.52
C GLU A 206 30.18 2.78 5.84
N VAL A 207 29.40 2.40 6.84
CA VAL A 207 28.25 3.14 7.33
C VAL A 207 28.71 4.09 8.44
N PRO A 208 28.46 5.41 8.33
CA PRO A 208 28.90 6.36 9.34
C PRO A 208 28.21 6.09 10.69
N LYS A 209 28.95 6.28 11.78
CA LYS A 209 28.39 6.19 13.13
C LYS A 209 27.44 7.35 13.39
N LEU A 210 26.36 7.08 14.13
CA LEU A 210 25.43 8.12 14.57
C LEU A 210 26.06 8.91 15.74
N THR A 211 26.65 10.04 15.44
CA THR A 211 27.27 10.97 16.40
C THR A 211 26.59 12.35 16.30
N ASP A 212 26.73 13.18 17.32
CA ASP A 212 26.17 14.55 17.28
C ASP A 212 26.74 15.35 16.10
N SER A 213 28.03 15.19 15.81
CA SER A 213 28.69 15.82 14.65
C SER A 213 28.07 15.35 13.33
N PHE A 214 27.82 14.02 13.17
CA PHE A 214 27.16 13.48 11.99
C PHE A 214 25.75 14.04 11.84
N VAL A 215 24.97 14.03 12.91
CA VAL A 215 23.58 14.49 12.94
C VAL A 215 23.48 15.97 12.63
N LYS A 216 24.35 16.79 13.22
CA LYS A 216 24.40 18.24 12.98
C LYS A 216 24.78 18.56 11.54
N LYS A 217 25.82 17.91 11.02
CA LYS A 217 26.33 18.17 9.66
C LYS A 217 25.37 17.67 8.56
N ASN A 218 24.77 16.49 8.73
CA ASN A 218 24.10 15.81 7.63
C ASN A 218 22.56 15.80 7.76
N LEU A 219 22.04 15.95 8.97
CA LEU A 219 20.60 15.80 9.24
C LEU A 219 19.98 17.08 9.80
N MET A 220 20.78 18.12 10.07
CA MET A 220 20.34 19.43 10.57
C MET A 220 19.61 19.37 11.93
N TYR A 221 20.05 18.48 12.83
CA TYR A 221 19.60 18.43 14.22
C TYR A 221 20.79 18.71 15.15
N ASP A 222 20.52 19.32 16.29
CA ASP A 222 21.59 19.73 17.24
C ASP A 222 22.41 18.54 17.77
N ASN A 223 21.76 17.41 18.03
CA ASN A 223 22.38 16.22 18.59
C ASN A 223 21.55 14.95 18.29
N VAL A 224 22.12 13.80 18.62
CA VAL A 224 21.50 12.48 18.43
C VAL A 224 20.17 12.36 19.19
N ALA A 225 20.06 12.94 20.39
CA ALA A 225 18.83 12.87 21.17
C ALA A 225 17.67 13.62 20.49
N ALA A 226 17.93 14.83 19.97
CA ALA A 226 16.95 15.60 19.21
C ALA A 226 16.51 14.86 17.96
N TYR A 227 17.42 14.26 17.22
CA TYR A 227 17.10 13.46 16.03
C TYR A 227 16.26 12.22 16.38
N LYS A 228 16.63 11.46 17.42
CA LYS A 228 15.83 10.31 17.90
C LYS A 228 14.42 10.71 18.31
N LYS A 229 14.26 11.85 18.99
CA LYS A 229 12.96 12.41 19.35
C LYS A 229 12.12 12.74 18.11
N TYR A 230 12.73 13.34 17.11
CA TYR A 230 12.06 13.61 15.82
C TYR A 230 11.60 12.32 15.14
N VAL A 231 12.46 11.32 15.00
CA VAL A 231 12.13 10.03 14.39
C VAL A 231 11.00 9.34 15.15
N LYS A 232 11.05 9.32 16.49
CA LYS A 232 9.97 8.80 17.34
C LYS A 232 8.64 9.48 17.03
N ASN A 233 8.61 10.81 17.06
CA ASN A 233 7.40 11.60 16.82
C ASN A 233 6.84 11.38 15.40
N MET A 234 7.72 11.27 14.41
CA MET A 234 7.36 10.99 13.03
C MET A 234 6.68 9.61 12.91
N ILE A 235 7.28 8.57 13.50
CA ILE A 235 6.71 7.21 13.50
C ILE A 235 5.36 7.20 14.22
N GLU A 236 5.25 7.80 15.39
CA GLU A 236 4.00 7.86 16.17
C GLU A 236 2.91 8.64 15.44
N THR A 237 3.25 9.77 14.83
CA THR A 237 2.30 10.55 14.00
C THR A 237 1.79 9.74 12.83
N GLN A 238 2.68 8.98 12.21
CA GLN A 238 2.33 8.11 11.10
C GLN A 238 1.41 6.97 11.57
N LYS A 239 1.73 6.29 12.68
CA LYS A 239 0.90 5.23 13.27
C LYS A 239 -0.48 5.75 13.69
N LYS A 240 -0.57 6.96 14.27
CA LYS A 240 -1.85 7.59 14.61
C LYS A 240 -2.71 7.82 13.37
N LYS A 241 -2.09 8.26 12.26
CA LYS A 241 -2.82 8.41 10.98
C LYS A 241 -3.29 7.07 10.42
N GLU A 242 -2.45 6.04 10.52
CA GLU A 242 -2.79 4.67 10.09
C GLU A 242 -3.91 4.08 10.93
N ALA A 243 -3.81 4.18 12.25
CA ALA A 243 -4.84 3.72 13.17
C ALA A 243 -6.17 4.42 12.90
N LYS A 244 -6.16 5.74 12.69
CA LYS A 244 -7.38 6.49 12.33
C LYS A 244 -8.01 5.96 11.04
N SER A 245 -7.24 5.77 9.98
CA SER A 245 -7.74 5.25 8.71
C SER A 245 -8.28 3.82 8.87
N TYR A 246 -7.58 2.99 9.63
CA TYR A 246 -8.00 1.62 9.96
C TYR A 246 -9.32 1.59 10.73
N TYR A 247 -9.47 2.47 11.72
CA TYR A 247 -10.71 2.57 12.50
C TYR A 247 -11.89 3.02 11.63
N GLU A 248 -11.71 4.06 10.80
CA GLU A 248 -12.73 4.56 9.88
C GLU A 248 -13.17 3.46 8.89
N GLU A 249 -12.21 2.73 8.32
CA GLU A 249 -12.49 1.63 7.39
C GLU A 249 -13.19 0.46 8.11
N THR A 250 -12.68 0.05 9.27
CA THR A 250 -13.25 -1.08 10.02
C THR A 250 -14.66 -0.77 10.53
N ALA A 251 -14.89 0.44 11.04
CA ALA A 251 -16.22 0.89 11.45
C ALA A 251 -17.19 0.90 10.27
N TRP A 252 -16.77 1.46 9.13
CA TRP A 252 -17.59 1.45 7.92
C TRP A 252 -17.92 0.05 7.44
N ASN A 253 -16.94 -0.85 7.43
CA ASN A 253 -17.15 -2.25 7.05
C ASN A 253 -18.15 -2.96 7.98
N LYS A 254 -18.12 -2.68 9.30
CA LYS A 254 -19.12 -3.19 10.24
C LYS A 254 -20.51 -2.67 9.91
N VAL A 255 -20.66 -1.39 9.59
CA VAL A 255 -21.94 -0.80 9.16
C VAL A 255 -22.43 -1.47 7.88
N MET A 256 -21.55 -1.60 6.88
CA MET A 256 -21.90 -2.22 5.61
C MET A 256 -22.30 -3.70 5.76
N ASN A 257 -21.57 -4.46 6.57
CA ASN A 257 -21.85 -5.88 6.77
C ASN A 257 -23.12 -6.11 7.59
N GLY A 258 -23.35 -5.30 8.63
CA GLY A 258 -24.54 -5.39 9.46
C GLY A 258 -25.82 -4.82 8.82
N THR A 259 -25.68 -4.07 7.72
CA THR A 259 -26.86 -3.52 7.00
C THR A 259 -27.39 -4.51 5.99
N THR A 260 -28.73 -4.73 5.99
CA THR A 260 -29.42 -5.57 5.01
C THR A 260 -30.19 -4.68 4.03
N VAL A 261 -29.96 -4.89 2.72
CA VAL A 261 -30.73 -4.28 1.63
C VAL A 261 -31.44 -5.37 0.87
N ARG A 262 -32.76 -5.46 1.03
CA ARG A 262 -33.59 -6.51 0.41
C ARG A 262 -33.90 -6.22 -1.07
N LYS A 263 -34.06 -4.96 -1.44
CA LYS A 263 -34.37 -4.56 -2.83
C LYS A 263 -33.52 -3.38 -3.25
N TYR A 264 -32.88 -3.50 -4.41
CA TYR A 264 -32.06 -2.47 -5.01
C TYR A 264 -32.85 -1.72 -6.08
N PRO A 265 -32.90 -0.36 -6.06
CA PRO A 265 -33.49 0.43 -7.12
C PRO A 265 -32.83 0.14 -8.47
N LYS A 266 -33.63 -0.05 -9.51
CA LYS A 266 -33.11 -0.32 -10.87
C LYS A 266 -32.23 0.84 -11.37
N SER A 267 -32.60 2.11 -11.07
CA SER A 267 -31.82 3.30 -11.44
C SER A 267 -30.42 3.27 -10.80
N ILE A 268 -30.33 3.05 -9.49
CA ILE A 268 -29.05 2.99 -8.78
C ILE A 268 -28.17 1.84 -9.31
N MET A 269 -28.79 0.68 -9.56
CA MET A 269 -28.05 -0.47 -10.11
C MET A 269 -27.52 -0.18 -11.52
N LYS A 270 -28.35 0.47 -12.37
CA LYS A 270 -27.94 0.87 -13.72
C LYS A 270 -26.78 1.84 -13.69
N GLU A 271 -26.89 2.92 -12.90
CA GLU A 271 -25.82 3.91 -12.74
C GLU A 271 -24.51 3.27 -12.27
N CYS A 272 -24.57 2.40 -11.26
CA CYS A 272 -23.38 1.71 -10.76
C CYS A 272 -22.75 0.80 -11.81
N ASN A 273 -23.55 0.08 -12.61
CA ASN A 273 -23.04 -0.73 -13.71
C ASN A 273 -22.36 0.14 -14.78
N ASP A 274 -23.05 1.20 -15.22
CA ASP A 274 -22.55 2.09 -16.28
C ASP A 274 -21.22 2.76 -15.87
N GLN A 275 -21.11 3.19 -14.62
CA GLN A 275 -19.89 3.80 -14.10
C GLN A 275 -18.73 2.82 -14.03
N LEU A 276 -18.98 1.61 -13.55
CA LEU A 276 -17.95 0.55 -13.51
C LEU A 276 -17.51 0.13 -14.90
N ASP A 277 -18.46 -0.02 -15.84
CA ASP A 277 -18.17 -0.37 -17.23
C ASP A 277 -17.31 0.72 -17.90
N LYS A 278 -17.72 1.98 -17.74
CA LYS A 278 -16.94 3.15 -18.21
C LYS A 278 -15.55 3.18 -17.60
N PHE A 279 -15.43 2.88 -16.30
CA PHE A 279 -14.14 2.81 -15.60
C PHE A 279 -13.24 1.72 -16.19
N TYR A 280 -13.73 0.50 -16.38
CA TYR A 280 -12.93 -0.58 -16.96
C TYR A 280 -12.52 -0.31 -18.41
N LYS A 281 -13.44 0.24 -19.24
CA LYS A 281 -13.14 0.64 -20.62
C LYS A 281 -12.07 1.74 -20.68
N SER A 282 -12.17 2.74 -19.80
CA SER A 282 -11.14 3.78 -19.67
C SER A 282 -9.81 3.21 -19.20
N SER A 283 -9.84 2.24 -18.30
CA SER A 283 -8.64 1.54 -17.83
C SER A 283 -7.93 0.78 -18.95
N ALA A 284 -8.68 0.06 -19.78
CA ALA A 284 -8.15 -0.62 -20.96
C ALA A 284 -7.48 0.37 -21.92
N LYS A 285 -8.18 1.49 -22.25
CA LYS A 285 -7.67 2.54 -23.11
C LYS A 285 -6.38 3.16 -22.59
N ASN A 286 -6.31 3.46 -21.29
CA ASN A 286 -5.13 4.07 -20.66
C ASN A 286 -3.92 3.14 -20.61
N GLN A 287 -4.15 1.82 -20.63
CA GLN A 287 -3.10 0.80 -20.74
C GLN A 287 -2.73 0.49 -22.21
N GLY A 288 -3.30 1.20 -23.17
CA GLY A 288 -3.08 0.93 -24.59
C GLY A 288 -3.63 -0.43 -25.07
N MET A 289 -4.53 -1.03 -24.28
CA MET A 289 -5.06 -2.37 -24.57
C MET A 289 -6.35 -2.31 -25.38
N LYS A 290 -6.49 -3.22 -26.39
CA LYS A 290 -7.79 -3.53 -26.97
C LYS A 290 -8.69 -4.14 -25.90
N TRP A 291 -9.98 -3.82 -25.95
CA TRP A 291 -10.95 -4.31 -24.96
C TRP A 291 -10.97 -5.84 -24.80
N SER A 292 -10.90 -6.56 -25.92
CA SER A 292 -10.84 -8.04 -25.92
C SER A 292 -9.62 -8.58 -25.19
N ALA A 293 -8.45 -7.95 -25.36
CA ALA A 293 -7.22 -8.32 -24.66
C ALA A 293 -7.33 -8.01 -23.15
N PHE A 294 -7.92 -6.85 -22.79
CA PHE A 294 -8.19 -6.49 -21.41
C PHE A 294 -9.10 -7.52 -20.72
N ILE A 295 -10.20 -7.89 -21.37
CA ILE A 295 -11.10 -8.94 -20.85
C ILE A 295 -10.38 -10.27 -20.67
N LYS A 296 -9.60 -10.71 -21.67
CA LYS A 296 -8.85 -11.97 -21.61
C LYS A 296 -7.85 -11.97 -20.44
N ASN A 297 -7.13 -10.87 -20.25
CA ASN A 297 -6.08 -10.76 -19.24
C ASN A 297 -6.64 -10.69 -17.81
N TYR A 298 -7.69 -9.90 -17.59
CA TYR A 298 -8.20 -9.58 -16.24
C TYR A 298 -9.42 -10.40 -15.82
N PHE A 299 -10.23 -10.85 -16.77
CA PHE A 299 -11.50 -11.54 -16.47
C PHE A 299 -11.62 -12.92 -17.12
N LYS A 300 -10.69 -13.27 -18.02
CA LYS A 300 -10.66 -14.49 -18.83
C LYS A 300 -11.77 -14.56 -19.88
N THR A 301 -13.02 -14.21 -19.56
CA THR A 301 -14.17 -14.23 -20.47
C THR A 301 -15.09 -13.04 -20.23
N GLU A 302 -15.85 -12.66 -21.27
CA GLU A 302 -16.87 -11.61 -21.20
C GLU A 302 -17.97 -11.95 -20.18
N ALA A 303 -18.35 -13.22 -20.07
CA ALA A 303 -19.34 -13.68 -19.09
C ALA A 303 -18.86 -13.45 -17.65
N LYS A 304 -17.59 -13.75 -17.36
CA LYS A 304 -16.99 -13.49 -16.05
C LYS A 304 -16.90 -12.00 -15.76
N TYR A 305 -16.54 -11.18 -16.77
CA TYR A 305 -16.58 -9.72 -16.64
C TYR A 305 -17.97 -9.23 -16.24
N LYS A 306 -19.02 -9.60 -16.99
CA LYS A 306 -20.40 -9.19 -16.71
C LYS A 306 -20.87 -9.63 -15.32
N SER A 307 -20.52 -10.85 -14.93
CA SER A 307 -20.83 -11.36 -13.58
C SER A 307 -20.13 -10.54 -12.48
N GLN A 308 -18.85 -10.26 -12.64
CA GLN A 308 -18.09 -9.42 -11.68
C GLN A 308 -18.61 -7.98 -11.67
N LEU A 309 -18.87 -7.39 -12.83
CA LEU A 309 -19.45 -6.06 -12.95
C LEU A 309 -20.73 -5.95 -12.14
N LYS A 310 -21.68 -6.88 -12.34
CA LYS A 310 -22.94 -6.94 -11.59
C LYS A 310 -22.74 -7.08 -10.09
N LYS A 311 -21.78 -7.91 -9.66
CA LYS A 311 -21.45 -8.12 -8.24
C LYS A 311 -20.89 -6.83 -7.62
N GLN A 312 -19.97 -6.15 -8.30
CA GLN A 312 -19.40 -4.90 -7.86
C GLN A 312 -20.42 -3.76 -7.85
N ALA A 313 -21.23 -3.66 -8.89
CA ALA A 313 -22.33 -2.68 -8.95
C ALA A 313 -23.32 -2.85 -7.80
N LYS A 314 -23.64 -4.10 -7.43
CA LYS A 314 -24.49 -4.37 -6.26
C LYS A 314 -23.86 -3.90 -4.95
N LYS A 315 -22.53 -4.08 -4.79
CA LYS A 315 -21.80 -3.60 -3.63
C LYS A 315 -21.80 -2.06 -3.55
N GLN A 316 -21.57 -1.40 -4.68
CA GLN A 316 -21.62 0.06 -4.76
C GLN A 316 -23.03 0.61 -4.50
N ALA A 317 -24.04 -0.04 -5.10
CA ALA A 317 -25.43 0.34 -4.88
C ALA A 317 -25.84 0.19 -3.40
N LYS A 318 -25.36 -0.87 -2.72
CA LYS A 318 -25.56 -1.03 -1.27
C LYS A 318 -24.96 0.15 -0.51
N GLU A 319 -23.73 0.53 -0.82
CA GLU A 319 -23.03 1.63 -0.16
C GLU A 319 -23.78 2.96 -0.36
N ARG A 320 -24.24 3.27 -1.59
CA ARG A 320 -25.07 4.44 -1.85
C ARG A 320 -26.33 4.49 -1.00
N ILE A 321 -27.06 3.38 -0.94
CA ILE A 321 -28.28 3.26 -0.16
C ILE A 321 -27.99 3.50 1.34
N VAL A 322 -26.92 2.92 1.86
CA VAL A 322 -26.50 3.10 3.26
C VAL A 322 -26.18 4.57 3.55
N ILE A 323 -25.39 5.20 2.70
CA ILE A 323 -25.05 6.63 2.84
C ILE A 323 -26.32 7.50 2.85
N GLN A 324 -27.22 7.29 1.87
CA GLN A 324 -28.48 8.05 1.78
C GLN A 324 -29.36 7.88 3.03
N LYS A 325 -29.45 6.64 3.51
CA LYS A 325 -30.27 6.34 4.69
C LYS A 325 -29.71 6.95 5.96
N ILE A 326 -28.39 6.85 6.18
CA ILE A 326 -27.75 7.47 7.34
C ILE A 326 -27.79 8.98 7.22
N ALA A 327 -27.47 9.55 6.05
CA ALA A 327 -27.54 10.99 5.83
C ALA A 327 -28.94 11.56 6.13
N LYS A 328 -29.99 10.89 5.65
CA LYS A 328 -31.38 11.27 5.96
C LYS A 328 -31.67 11.19 7.46
N LYS A 329 -31.23 10.12 8.14
CA LYS A 329 -31.45 9.92 9.59
C LYS A 329 -30.72 10.95 10.44
N GLU A 330 -29.52 11.36 10.02
CA GLU A 330 -28.66 12.32 10.73
C GLU A 330 -28.86 13.78 10.24
N GLY A 331 -29.81 14.04 9.32
CA GLY A 331 -30.08 15.38 8.81
C GLY A 331 -28.95 16.01 8.00
N ILE A 332 -28.08 15.17 7.39
CA ILE A 332 -26.94 15.67 6.61
C ILE A 332 -27.43 16.20 5.27
N SER A 333 -27.35 17.50 5.11
CA SER A 333 -27.65 18.23 3.87
C SER A 333 -26.65 19.37 3.70
N TYR A 334 -26.49 19.86 2.49
CA TYR A 334 -25.57 20.95 2.18
C TYR A 334 -26.27 21.98 1.30
N THR A 335 -26.06 23.26 1.61
CA THR A 335 -26.30 24.34 0.67
C THR A 335 -25.31 24.26 -0.49
N ASP A 336 -25.59 24.87 -1.63
CA ASP A 336 -24.68 24.91 -2.77
C ASP A 336 -23.31 25.52 -2.40
N LYS A 337 -23.31 26.54 -1.55
CA LYS A 337 -22.08 27.17 -1.06
C LYS A 337 -21.22 26.22 -0.23
N GLU A 338 -21.84 25.47 0.68
CA GLU A 338 -21.15 24.48 1.51
C GLU A 338 -20.64 23.31 0.66
N TYR A 339 -21.44 22.84 -0.29
CA TYR A 339 -21.05 21.78 -1.20
C TYR A 339 -19.82 22.19 -2.02
N LYS A 340 -19.85 23.35 -2.68
CA LYS A 340 -18.71 23.89 -3.45
C LYS A 340 -17.45 24.05 -2.61
N LYS A 341 -17.57 24.52 -1.36
CA LYS A 341 -16.43 24.62 -0.43
C LYS A 341 -15.82 23.25 -0.13
N ARG A 342 -16.65 22.23 0.11
CA ARG A 342 -16.22 20.86 0.40
C ARG A 342 -15.61 20.20 -0.83
N GLU A 343 -16.19 20.42 -1.99
CA GLU A 343 -15.71 19.93 -3.28
C GLU A 343 -14.33 20.50 -3.62
N LYS A 344 -14.13 21.81 -3.40
CA LYS A 344 -12.80 22.44 -3.54
C LYS A 344 -11.77 21.81 -2.61
N LYS A 345 -12.10 21.65 -1.32
CA LYS A 345 -11.22 20.98 -0.37
C LYS A 345 -10.94 19.53 -0.74
N LEU A 346 -11.91 18.84 -1.33
CA LEU A 346 -11.73 17.49 -1.83
C LEU A 346 -10.73 17.45 -3.00
N ALA A 347 -10.87 18.36 -3.97
CA ALA A 347 -9.93 18.47 -5.09
C ALA A 347 -8.50 18.72 -4.60
N GLU A 348 -8.31 19.65 -3.67
CA GLU A 348 -7.01 19.94 -3.05
C GLU A 348 -6.43 18.71 -2.32
N ASN A 349 -7.24 18.02 -1.51
CA ASN A 349 -6.81 16.84 -0.76
C ASN A 349 -6.36 15.68 -1.67
N PHE A 350 -6.96 15.57 -2.86
CA PHE A 350 -6.61 14.56 -3.86
C PHE A 350 -5.54 15.00 -4.85
N GLY A 351 -5.04 16.23 -4.72
CA GLY A 351 -4.02 16.79 -5.59
C GLY A 351 -4.53 17.09 -7.00
N TYR A 352 -5.83 17.30 -7.15
CA TYR A 352 -6.39 17.88 -8.38
C TYR A 352 -6.07 19.36 -8.44
N GLN A 353 -5.70 19.84 -9.61
CA GLN A 353 -5.41 21.26 -9.83
C GLN A 353 -6.67 22.15 -9.70
N SER A 354 -7.86 21.60 -9.94
CA SER A 354 -9.12 22.31 -9.87
C SER A 354 -10.30 21.36 -9.62
N VAL A 355 -11.43 21.93 -9.18
CA VAL A 355 -12.71 21.21 -9.10
C VAL A 355 -13.13 20.68 -10.46
N LYS A 356 -12.90 21.43 -11.55
CA LYS A 356 -13.20 21.00 -12.92
C LYS A 356 -12.46 19.71 -13.28
N ASN A 357 -11.18 19.57 -12.83
CA ASN A 357 -10.41 18.34 -13.04
C ASN A 357 -10.90 17.17 -12.18
N LEU A 358 -11.39 17.44 -10.97
CA LEU A 358 -12.05 16.44 -10.14
C LEU A 358 -13.35 15.94 -10.81
N GLU A 359 -14.21 16.85 -11.28
CA GLU A 359 -15.49 16.54 -11.95
C GLU A 359 -15.31 15.86 -13.32
N LYS A 360 -14.23 16.16 -14.06
CA LYS A 360 -13.93 15.49 -15.32
C LYS A 360 -13.66 13.97 -15.11
N ASN A 361 -13.10 13.62 -13.97
CA ASN A 361 -12.72 12.25 -13.66
C ASN A 361 -13.70 11.51 -12.74
N ASN A 362 -14.67 12.23 -12.18
CA ASN A 362 -15.64 11.67 -11.23
C ASN A 362 -17.02 12.31 -11.45
N ASP A 363 -18.05 11.50 -11.50
CA ASP A 363 -19.42 12.03 -11.59
C ASP A 363 -19.80 12.81 -10.32
N LYS A 364 -20.57 13.89 -10.46
CA LYS A 364 -21.02 14.74 -9.34
C LYS A 364 -21.70 13.95 -8.22
N SER A 365 -22.44 12.93 -8.58
CA SER A 365 -23.12 12.05 -7.62
C SER A 365 -22.10 11.25 -6.78
N THR A 366 -20.98 10.82 -7.36
CA THR A 366 -19.86 10.17 -6.66
C THR A 366 -19.19 11.12 -5.68
N ILE A 367 -18.89 12.33 -6.13
CA ILE A 367 -18.29 13.38 -5.30
C ILE A 367 -19.20 13.70 -4.10
N LYS A 368 -20.48 13.90 -4.33
CA LYS A 368 -21.46 14.20 -3.28
C LYS A 368 -21.55 13.07 -2.24
N ALA A 369 -21.60 11.84 -2.70
CA ALA A 369 -21.62 10.70 -1.81
C ALA A 369 -20.36 10.57 -0.96
N TYR A 370 -19.20 10.81 -1.56
CA TYR A 370 -17.96 10.82 -0.82
C TYR A 370 -17.97 11.86 0.30
N ILE A 371 -18.39 13.09 -0.01
CA ILE A 371 -18.49 14.17 0.96
C ILE A 371 -19.43 13.77 2.12
N MET A 372 -20.60 13.22 1.79
CA MET A 372 -21.55 12.72 2.80
C MET A 372 -20.98 11.59 3.64
N LYS A 373 -20.30 10.63 3.02
CA LYS A 373 -19.65 9.52 3.73
C LYS A 373 -18.62 10.02 4.74
N GLN A 374 -17.85 11.07 4.40
CA GLN A 374 -16.88 11.64 5.34
C GLN A 374 -17.56 12.22 6.60
N ASP A 375 -18.70 12.88 6.45
CA ASP A 375 -19.43 13.39 7.61
C ASP A 375 -20.12 12.27 8.41
N ILE A 376 -20.65 11.26 7.74
CA ILE A 376 -21.17 10.05 8.39
C ILE A 376 -20.07 9.35 9.18
N LEU A 377 -18.87 9.21 8.61
CA LEU A 377 -17.72 8.61 9.33
C LEU A 377 -17.35 9.41 10.58
N LYS A 378 -17.43 10.75 10.56
CA LYS A 378 -17.22 11.55 11.78
C LYS A 378 -18.25 11.22 12.86
N ILE A 379 -19.53 11.07 12.48
CA ILE A 379 -20.59 10.68 13.40
C ILE A 379 -20.34 9.29 13.98
N ILE A 380 -20.00 8.32 13.12
CA ILE A 380 -19.69 6.96 13.54
C ILE A 380 -18.52 6.97 14.52
N MET A 381 -17.41 7.63 14.14
CA MET A 381 -16.17 7.63 14.93
C MET A 381 -16.32 8.35 16.28
N LYS A 382 -17.21 9.34 16.38
CA LYS A 382 -17.55 10.00 17.66
C LYS A 382 -18.19 9.02 18.65
N ASN A 383 -18.87 7.98 18.16
CA ASN A 383 -19.59 7.01 18.96
C ASN A 383 -18.85 5.66 19.10
N VAL A 384 -17.67 5.50 18.49
CA VAL A 384 -16.88 4.27 18.58
C VAL A 384 -16.34 4.10 20.00
N LYS A 385 -16.52 2.89 20.53
CA LYS A 385 -15.92 2.44 21.80
C LYS A 385 -14.66 1.65 21.47
N TYR A 386 -13.58 1.91 22.19
CA TYR A 386 -12.32 1.18 22.07
C TYR A 386 -12.13 0.23 23.24
N LYS A 387 -11.70 -1.00 22.95
CA LYS A 387 -11.32 -2.01 23.95
C LYS A 387 -9.98 -2.67 23.61
#